data_08761c47f39bbe3915a851713d5c2001
#
_entry.id   08761c47f39bbe3915a851713d5c2001
#
_cell.length_a   1.000
_cell.length_b   1.000
_cell.length_c   1.000
_cell.angle_alpha   90.00
_cell.angle_beta   90.00
_cell.angle_gamma   90.00
#
_symmetry.space_group_name_H-M   'P 1'
#
loop_
_entity.id
_entity.type
_entity.pdbx_description
1 polymer ?
#
loop_
_entity_poly.entity_id
_entity_poly.type
_entity_poly.pdbx_seq_one_letter_code
_entity_poly.pdbx_strand_id
1 'polypeptide(L)'
;MGGDTISIRSQSVIDAVPRIHLNRIERAVTRATTAMLEMQDPAGYWWAELESNVTITAEYIMLHRFLGLDESKVPRMMADILDKQLPNGGWSIWRGDGGEISTTVEAYLALKMAGLPAEDPRLLKAREFVLARGGALKTRVFTRIFLALFGQVSWDGIPLLPVEFMLLPPWSGLSIYEFSSWTRATVVPLMIIMAKRPVRPLPPEQGIPELFLSSDEPVFQHRVAWKGEASLLENLFVILDRILKLYAWMRLPWPRNFALRQAEKWILEHQEDSGDWAGIQLSLIHI
;
A
#
# COMPACT_ATOMS: atom_id res chain seq x y z
N MET A 1 15.97 39.24 17.40
CA MET A 1 15.46 39.07 18.77
C MET A 1 14.45 37.95 18.76
N GLY A 2 14.75 36.80 19.34
CA GLY A 2 13.85 35.63 19.39
C GLY A 2 14.57 34.31 19.48
N GLY A 3 15.40 34.12 20.52
CA GLY A 3 16.17 32.91 20.65
C GLY A 3 16.25 32.24 22.04
N ASP A 4 15.34 32.57 22.98
CA ASP A 4 15.54 32.15 24.38
C ASP A 4 14.37 31.37 25.04
N THR A 5 13.39 30.86 24.28
CA THR A 5 12.21 30.23 24.94
C THR A 5 12.24 28.71 24.98
N ILE A 6 13.20 28.04 24.34
CA ILE A 6 13.27 26.56 24.31
C ILE A 6 14.17 25.97 25.38
N SER A 7 15.13 26.75 25.90
CA SER A 7 16.11 26.28 26.90
C SER A 7 15.52 26.06 28.31
N ILE A 8 14.49 26.82 28.72
CA ILE A 8 14.01 26.81 30.11
C ILE A 8 13.09 25.59 30.42
N ARG A 9 12.40 25.04 29.43
CA ARG A 9 11.54 23.87 29.67
C ARG A 9 12.28 22.53 29.73
N SER A 10 13.44 22.42 29.11
CA SER A 10 14.23 21.19 29.18
C SER A 10 14.95 21.01 30.51
N GLN A 11 15.42 22.10 31.11
CA GLN A 11 16.14 22.06 32.38
C GLN A 11 15.24 21.63 33.55
N SER A 12 14.00 22.13 33.62
CA SER A 12 13.04 21.81 34.68
C SER A 12 12.53 20.37 34.67
N VAL A 13 12.54 19.70 33.52
CA VAL A 13 12.17 18.28 33.40
C VAL A 13 13.32 17.37 33.85
N ILE A 14 14.56 17.78 33.60
CA ILE A 14 15.78 17.03 34.02
C ILE A 14 15.94 17.08 35.53
N ASP A 15 15.67 18.23 36.18
CA ASP A 15 15.76 18.40 37.63
C ASP A 15 14.71 17.62 38.42
N ALA A 16 13.62 17.18 37.78
CA ALA A 16 12.56 16.40 38.40
C ALA A 16 12.82 14.87 38.39
N VAL A 17 13.85 14.38 37.65
CA VAL A 17 14.16 12.96 37.54
C VAL A 17 15.17 12.55 38.64
N PRO A 18 14.86 11.54 39.48
CA PRO A 18 15.82 11.08 40.49
C PRO A 18 17.17 10.70 39.89
N ARG A 19 18.29 11.08 40.50
CA ARG A 19 19.65 10.82 39.99
C ARG A 19 19.93 9.35 39.65
N ILE A 20 19.28 8.42 40.33
CA ILE A 20 19.39 6.97 40.05
C ILE A 20 18.84 6.65 38.65
N HIS A 21 17.75 7.34 38.20
CA HIS A 21 17.18 7.15 36.87
C HIS A 21 18.05 7.80 35.78
N LEU A 22 18.68 8.95 36.07
CA LEU A 22 19.59 9.60 35.14
C LEU A 22 20.80 8.70 34.83
N ASN A 23 21.45 8.11 35.86
CA ASN A 23 22.57 7.19 35.66
C ASN A 23 22.20 5.91 34.90
N ARG A 24 20.96 5.47 35.00
CA ARG A 24 20.45 4.34 34.19
C ARG A 24 20.22 4.74 32.75
N ILE A 25 19.65 5.93 32.51
CA ILE A 25 19.42 6.50 31.18
C ILE A 25 20.75 6.76 30.48
N GLU A 26 21.72 7.40 31.16
CA GLU A 26 23.03 7.65 30.59
C GLU A 26 23.76 6.35 30.19
N ARG A 27 23.71 5.32 31.04
CA ARG A 27 24.25 3.99 30.68
C ARG A 27 23.51 3.36 29.50
N ALA A 28 22.19 3.50 29.44
CA ALA A 28 21.40 2.98 28.31
C ALA A 28 21.75 3.72 27.02
N VAL A 29 21.85 5.05 27.05
CA VAL A 29 22.28 5.86 25.92
C VAL A 29 23.68 5.49 25.45
N THR A 30 24.65 5.42 26.38
CA THR A 30 26.04 5.04 26.06
C THR A 30 26.08 3.66 25.37
N ARG A 31 25.41 2.68 25.94
CA ARG A 31 25.36 1.32 25.36
C ARG A 31 24.72 1.30 23.99
N ALA A 32 23.61 2.03 23.82
CA ALA A 32 22.92 2.12 22.52
C ALA A 32 23.82 2.82 21.47
N THR A 33 24.46 3.92 21.85
CA THR A 33 25.39 4.64 20.97
C THR A 33 26.57 3.77 20.57
N THR A 34 27.19 3.07 21.53
CA THR A 34 28.29 2.16 21.22
C THR A 34 27.86 1.06 20.29
N ALA A 35 26.74 0.39 20.56
CA ALA A 35 26.22 -0.66 19.69
C ALA A 35 25.90 -0.14 18.27
N MET A 36 25.31 1.05 18.16
CA MET A 36 25.04 1.66 16.84
C MET A 36 26.35 1.96 16.08
N LEU A 37 27.36 2.49 16.75
CA LEU A 37 28.66 2.77 16.12
C LEU A 37 29.40 1.49 15.70
N GLU A 38 29.29 0.42 16.47
CA GLU A 38 29.85 -0.91 16.14
C GLU A 38 29.15 -1.55 14.92
N MET A 39 27.88 -1.22 14.69
CA MET A 39 27.10 -1.69 13.54
C MET A 39 27.25 -0.80 12.30
N GLN A 40 27.94 0.34 12.41
CA GLN A 40 28.09 1.26 11.29
C GLN A 40 28.99 0.66 10.20
N ASP A 41 28.52 0.70 8.94
CA ASP A 41 29.35 0.33 7.80
C ASP A 41 30.54 1.29 7.68
N PRO A 42 31.74 0.82 7.25
CA PRO A 42 32.90 1.70 7.01
C PRO A 42 32.63 2.88 6.08
N ALA A 43 31.64 2.80 5.19
CA ALA A 43 31.19 3.90 4.34
C ALA A 43 30.32 4.93 5.07
N GLY A 44 30.04 4.74 6.38
CA GLY A 44 29.36 5.71 7.25
C GLY A 44 27.85 5.57 7.37
N TYR A 45 27.23 4.59 6.75
CA TYR A 45 25.79 4.33 6.86
C TYR A 45 25.48 3.14 7.78
N TRP A 46 24.19 2.98 8.13
CA TRP A 46 23.66 1.80 8.81
C TRP A 46 22.72 1.05 7.86
N TRP A 47 22.87 -0.26 7.85
CA TRP A 47 22.00 -1.16 7.14
C TRP A 47 21.43 -2.20 8.10
N ALA A 48 20.14 -2.46 7.98
CA ALA A 48 19.48 -3.51 8.76
C ALA A 48 18.38 -4.14 7.91
N GLU A 49 18.20 -5.45 8.06
CA GLU A 49 17.08 -6.15 7.45
C GLU A 49 15.75 -5.67 8.05
N LEU A 50 14.81 -5.31 7.20
CA LEU A 50 13.46 -4.99 7.60
C LEU A 50 12.56 -6.21 7.39
N GLU A 51 12.16 -6.86 8.47
CA GLU A 51 11.13 -7.88 8.40
C GLU A 51 9.78 -7.21 8.19
N SER A 52 9.25 -7.31 6.97
CA SER A 52 7.92 -6.80 6.62
C SER A 52 6.84 -7.83 6.96
N ASN A 53 5.57 -7.39 6.94
CA ASN A 53 4.43 -8.31 6.97
C ASN A 53 4.28 -9.04 5.63
N VAL A 54 3.34 -9.99 5.56
CA VAL A 54 3.18 -10.85 4.38
C VAL A 54 2.71 -10.13 3.11
N THR A 55 2.25 -8.88 3.20
CA THR A 55 1.77 -8.16 2.00
C THR A 55 2.86 -7.97 0.98
N ILE A 56 4.10 -7.68 1.40
CA ILE A 56 5.23 -7.53 0.48
C ILE A 56 5.52 -8.84 -0.26
N THR A 57 5.51 -9.98 0.45
CA THR A 57 5.69 -11.30 -0.17
C THR A 57 4.53 -11.62 -1.13
N ALA A 58 3.28 -11.31 -0.74
CA ALA A 58 2.09 -11.49 -1.55
C ALA A 58 2.11 -10.60 -2.82
N GLU A 59 2.43 -9.31 -2.66
CA GLU A 59 2.53 -8.36 -3.77
C GLU A 59 3.65 -8.74 -4.75
N TYR A 60 4.74 -9.33 -4.26
CA TYR A 60 5.80 -9.83 -5.13
C TYR A 60 5.33 -11.02 -6.00
N ILE A 61 4.56 -11.96 -5.44
CA ILE A 61 3.91 -13.03 -6.22
C ILE A 61 2.97 -12.43 -7.27
N MET A 62 2.15 -11.45 -6.88
CA MET A 62 1.26 -10.75 -7.80
C MET A 62 2.03 -10.06 -8.93
N LEU A 63 3.14 -9.37 -8.62
CA LEU A 63 3.98 -8.70 -9.60
C LEU A 63 4.55 -9.69 -10.63
N HIS A 64 5.13 -10.80 -10.15
CA HIS A 64 5.69 -11.83 -11.03
C HIS A 64 4.61 -12.40 -11.96
N ARG A 65 3.43 -12.71 -11.41
CA ARG A 65 2.29 -13.19 -12.18
C ARG A 65 1.81 -12.14 -13.19
N PHE A 66 1.71 -10.88 -12.79
CA PHE A 66 1.23 -9.80 -13.66
C PHE A 66 2.16 -9.58 -14.85
N LEU A 67 3.47 -9.52 -14.61
CA LEU A 67 4.47 -9.29 -15.65
C LEU A 67 4.88 -10.56 -16.41
N GLY A 68 4.51 -11.76 -15.92
CA GLY A 68 4.92 -13.03 -16.49
C GLY A 68 6.41 -13.33 -16.28
N LEU A 69 6.94 -12.95 -15.11
CA LEU A 69 8.31 -13.19 -14.71
C LEU A 69 8.50 -14.61 -14.16
N ASP A 70 9.77 -14.98 -13.90
CA ASP A 70 10.12 -16.27 -13.30
C ASP A 70 9.45 -16.47 -11.94
N GLU A 71 8.77 -17.60 -11.78
CA GLU A 71 8.04 -17.96 -10.57
C GLU A 71 8.78 -19.02 -9.72
N SER A 72 10.04 -19.30 -10.00
CA SER A 72 10.83 -20.32 -9.29
C SER A 72 10.89 -20.10 -7.77
N LYS A 73 10.79 -18.87 -7.31
CA LYS A 73 10.78 -18.50 -5.88
C LYS A 73 9.39 -18.59 -5.23
N VAL A 74 8.31 -18.69 -6.01
CA VAL A 74 6.93 -18.70 -5.49
C VAL A 74 6.67 -19.78 -4.44
N PRO A 75 7.16 -21.04 -4.56
CA PRO A 75 6.96 -22.04 -3.52
C PRO A 75 7.52 -21.66 -2.15
N ARG A 76 8.70 -20.99 -2.12
CA ARG A 76 9.30 -20.49 -0.88
C ARG A 76 8.50 -19.33 -0.29
N MET A 77 8.02 -18.43 -1.14
CA MET A 77 7.17 -17.30 -0.73
C MET A 77 5.84 -17.77 -0.17
N MET A 78 5.22 -18.76 -0.80
CA MET A 78 4.01 -19.41 -0.31
C MET A 78 4.23 -20.02 1.08
N ALA A 79 5.35 -20.71 1.30
CA ALA A 79 5.69 -21.28 2.60
C ALA A 79 5.84 -20.18 3.67
N ASP A 80 6.52 -19.07 3.37
CA ASP A 80 6.67 -17.91 4.27
C ASP A 80 5.31 -17.28 4.64
N ILE A 81 4.42 -17.10 3.66
CA ILE A 81 3.07 -16.58 3.93
C ILE A 81 2.31 -17.53 4.87
N LEU A 82 2.34 -18.83 4.60
CA LEU A 82 1.62 -19.83 5.38
C LEU A 82 2.14 -19.98 6.80
N ASP A 83 3.45 -19.85 7.01
CA ASP A 83 4.09 -19.92 8.35
C ASP A 83 3.64 -18.76 9.26
N LYS A 84 3.31 -17.61 8.67
CA LYS A 84 2.88 -16.40 9.39
C LYS A 84 1.37 -16.31 9.61
N GLN A 85 0.60 -17.35 9.22
CA GLN A 85 -0.85 -17.34 9.44
C GLN A 85 -1.21 -17.45 10.92
N LEU A 86 -2.10 -16.58 11.38
CA LEU A 86 -2.60 -16.62 12.75
C LEU A 86 -3.57 -17.79 12.99
N PRO A 87 -3.73 -18.25 14.24
CA PRO A 87 -4.68 -19.31 14.58
C PRO A 87 -6.13 -19.06 14.15
N ASN A 88 -6.53 -17.76 14.06
CA ASN A 88 -7.85 -17.34 13.61
C ASN A 88 -8.00 -17.29 12.07
N GLY A 89 -6.97 -17.68 11.33
CA GLY A 89 -6.96 -17.71 9.88
C GLY A 89 -6.52 -16.42 9.18
N GLY A 90 -6.39 -15.32 9.89
CA GLY A 90 -5.92 -14.04 9.34
C GLY A 90 -4.40 -13.90 9.30
N TRP A 91 -3.92 -12.77 8.72
CA TRP A 91 -2.54 -12.32 8.79
C TRP A 91 -2.45 -10.91 9.34
N SER A 92 -1.41 -10.64 10.12
CA SER A 92 -1.17 -9.38 10.82
C SER A 92 -0.39 -8.38 9.99
N ILE A 93 -0.62 -7.07 10.22
CA ILE A 93 0.30 -6.00 9.78
C ILE A 93 1.48 -5.91 10.74
N TRP A 94 1.20 -6.00 12.06
CA TRP A 94 2.22 -5.97 13.12
C TRP A 94 1.90 -7.02 14.18
N ARG A 95 2.88 -7.34 15.01
CA ARG A 95 2.70 -8.33 16.08
C ARG A 95 1.61 -7.90 17.06
N GLY A 96 0.58 -8.73 17.22
CA GLY A 96 -0.48 -8.55 18.21
C GLY A 96 -1.73 -7.80 17.73
N ASP A 97 -1.86 -7.45 16.45
CA ASP A 97 -3.07 -6.82 15.91
C ASP A 97 -4.26 -7.77 15.75
N GLY A 98 -4.04 -9.08 15.91
CA GLY A 98 -5.09 -10.09 15.79
C GLY A 98 -5.52 -10.39 14.35
N GLY A 99 -4.82 -9.87 13.38
CA GLY A 99 -5.08 -10.03 11.95
C GLY A 99 -5.88 -8.88 11.33
N GLU A 100 -5.49 -8.49 10.11
CA GLU A 100 -6.06 -7.39 9.36
C GLU A 100 -6.64 -7.89 8.03
N ILE A 101 -7.81 -7.35 7.65
CA ILE A 101 -8.59 -7.85 6.51
C ILE A 101 -7.86 -7.69 5.16
N SER A 102 -7.22 -6.55 4.92
CA SER A 102 -6.54 -6.28 3.64
C SER A 102 -5.33 -7.17 3.46
N THR A 103 -4.50 -7.29 4.50
CA THR A 103 -3.37 -8.21 4.56
C THR A 103 -3.80 -9.66 4.32
N THR A 104 -4.94 -10.05 4.91
CA THR A 104 -5.50 -11.40 4.74
C THR A 104 -5.98 -11.65 3.31
N VAL A 105 -6.66 -10.68 2.68
CA VAL A 105 -7.12 -10.81 1.29
C VAL A 105 -5.96 -10.86 0.31
N GLU A 106 -4.91 -10.06 0.51
CA GLU A 106 -3.71 -10.07 -0.33
C GLU A 106 -2.96 -11.40 -0.21
N ALA A 107 -2.77 -11.90 1.03
CA ALA A 107 -2.16 -13.22 1.26
C ALA A 107 -2.99 -14.36 0.63
N TYR A 108 -4.32 -14.33 0.81
CA TYR A 108 -5.24 -15.29 0.22
C TYR A 108 -5.12 -15.34 -1.30
N LEU A 109 -5.19 -14.18 -1.96
CA LEU A 109 -5.09 -14.08 -3.42
C LEU A 109 -3.74 -14.61 -3.91
N ALA A 110 -2.63 -14.23 -3.27
CA ALA A 110 -1.30 -14.71 -3.63
C ALA A 110 -1.17 -16.23 -3.49
N LEU A 111 -1.73 -16.82 -2.43
CA LEU A 111 -1.74 -18.27 -2.22
C LEU A 111 -2.58 -19.00 -3.28
N LYS A 112 -3.73 -18.45 -3.67
CA LYS A 112 -4.54 -18.98 -4.79
C LYS A 112 -3.77 -18.91 -6.11
N MET A 113 -3.09 -17.82 -6.39
CA MET A 113 -2.22 -17.66 -7.57
C MET A 113 -1.06 -18.66 -7.56
N ALA A 114 -0.51 -18.96 -6.38
CA ALA A 114 0.54 -19.94 -6.19
C ALA A 114 0.04 -21.40 -6.31
N GLY A 115 -1.28 -21.61 -6.55
CA GLY A 115 -1.88 -22.93 -6.79
C GLY A 115 -2.44 -23.62 -5.56
N LEU A 116 -2.58 -22.92 -4.42
CA LEU A 116 -3.24 -23.50 -3.25
C LEU A 116 -4.76 -23.58 -3.49
N PRO A 117 -5.40 -24.76 -3.37
CA PRO A 117 -6.83 -24.89 -3.62
C PRO A 117 -7.67 -24.19 -2.54
N ALA A 118 -8.85 -23.68 -2.91
CA ALA A 118 -9.75 -22.97 -1.99
C ALA A 118 -10.20 -23.84 -0.79
N GLU A 119 -10.18 -25.15 -0.94
CA GLU A 119 -10.56 -26.16 0.05
C GLU A 119 -9.44 -26.42 1.08
N ASP A 120 -8.24 -25.88 0.90
CA ASP A 120 -7.15 -26.02 1.88
C ASP A 120 -7.64 -25.48 3.24
N PRO A 121 -7.45 -26.21 4.34
CA PRO A 121 -7.94 -25.81 5.67
C PRO A 121 -7.47 -24.41 6.12
N ARG A 122 -6.31 -23.98 5.64
CA ARG A 122 -5.75 -22.65 5.94
C ARG A 122 -6.51 -21.56 5.19
N LEU A 123 -6.85 -21.80 3.91
CA LEU A 123 -7.67 -20.88 3.13
C LEU A 123 -9.13 -20.86 3.61
N LEU A 124 -9.69 -21.97 4.04
CA LEU A 124 -11.03 -22.00 4.64
C LEU A 124 -11.10 -21.09 5.88
N LYS A 125 -10.12 -21.19 6.80
CA LYS A 125 -10.05 -20.29 7.97
C LYS A 125 -9.88 -18.83 7.57
N ALA A 126 -9.04 -18.55 6.57
CA ALA A 126 -8.85 -17.19 6.08
C ALA A 126 -10.13 -16.62 5.44
N ARG A 127 -10.87 -17.43 4.70
CA ARG A 127 -12.19 -17.08 4.15
C ARG A 127 -13.17 -16.71 5.27
N GLU A 128 -13.31 -17.54 6.31
CA GLU A 128 -14.16 -17.24 7.46
C GLU A 128 -13.76 -15.93 8.12
N PHE A 129 -12.44 -15.69 8.31
CA PHE A 129 -11.92 -14.46 8.87
C PHE A 129 -12.33 -13.23 8.05
N VAL A 130 -12.20 -13.29 6.71
CA VAL A 130 -12.55 -12.19 5.80
C VAL A 130 -14.06 -11.94 5.78
N LEU A 131 -14.88 -13.00 5.65
CA LEU A 131 -16.34 -12.87 5.59
C LEU A 131 -16.93 -12.33 6.89
N ALA A 132 -16.40 -12.74 8.05
CA ALA A 132 -16.79 -12.20 9.34
C ALA A 132 -16.52 -10.68 9.50
N ARG A 133 -15.62 -10.13 8.67
CA ARG A 133 -15.25 -8.70 8.66
C ARG A 133 -15.87 -7.91 7.50
N GLY A 134 -16.82 -8.48 6.79
CA GLY A 134 -17.60 -7.82 5.75
C GLY A 134 -17.07 -8.04 4.33
N GLY A 135 -16.24 -9.07 4.13
CA GLY A 135 -15.80 -9.51 2.80
C GLY A 135 -14.71 -8.64 2.17
N ALA A 136 -14.20 -9.06 1.01
CA ALA A 136 -13.05 -8.46 0.32
C ALA A 136 -13.26 -6.97 -0.05
N LEU A 137 -14.48 -6.48 -0.14
CA LEU A 137 -14.76 -5.06 -0.42
C LEU A 137 -14.46 -4.12 0.75
N LYS A 138 -14.30 -4.64 1.97
CA LYS A 138 -13.94 -3.84 3.15
C LYS A 138 -12.44 -3.57 3.26
N THR A 139 -11.67 -4.03 2.29
CA THR A 139 -10.23 -3.80 2.22
C THR A 139 -9.88 -2.35 1.86
N ARG A 140 -8.65 -1.96 2.17
CA ARG A 140 -8.09 -0.66 1.80
C ARG A 140 -8.00 -0.48 0.28
N VAL A 141 -7.83 0.77 -0.16
CA VAL A 141 -7.83 1.12 -1.59
C VAL A 141 -6.73 0.38 -2.36
N PHE A 142 -5.53 0.25 -1.80
CA PHE A 142 -4.43 -0.45 -2.47
C PHE A 142 -4.74 -1.92 -2.72
N THR A 143 -5.26 -2.64 -1.75
CA THR A 143 -5.72 -4.02 -1.93
C THR A 143 -6.75 -4.12 -3.06
N ARG A 144 -7.72 -3.19 -3.10
CA ARG A 144 -8.72 -3.16 -4.20
C ARG A 144 -8.10 -2.85 -5.56
N ILE A 145 -7.01 -2.07 -5.63
CA ILE A 145 -6.26 -1.86 -6.87
C ILE A 145 -5.64 -3.18 -7.34
N PHE A 146 -4.99 -3.94 -6.44
CA PHE A 146 -4.48 -5.27 -6.78
C PHE A 146 -5.59 -6.20 -7.26
N LEU A 147 -6.73 -6.23 -6.58
CA LEU A 147 -7.89 -7.00 -7.01
C LEU A 147 -8.37 -6.59 -8.42
N ALA A 148 -8.35 -5.29 -8.74
CA ALA A 148 -8.75 -4.80 -10.06
C ALA A 148 -7.73 -5.16 -11.15
N LEU A 149 -6.44 -5.15 -10.85
CA LEU A 149 -5.38 -5.59 -11.76
C LEU A 149 -5.57 -7.04 -12.22
N PHE A 150 -6.17 -7.88 -11.36
CA PHE A 150 -6.46 -9.28 -11.66
C PHE A 150 -7.93 -9.56 -11.99
N GLY A 151 -8.74 -8.52 -12.20
CA GLY A 151 -10.12 -8.66 -12.61
C GLY A 151 -11.09 -9.17 -11.55
N GLN A 152 -10.67 -9.17 -10.26
CA GLN A 152 -11.51 -9.62 -9.15
C GLN A 152 -12.55 -8.57 -8.73
N VAL A 153 -12.29 -7.29 -9.01
CA VAL A 153 -13.20 -6.16 -8.82
C VAL A 153 -13.13 -5.21 -10.01
N SER A 154 -14.18 -4.41 -10.19
CA SER A 154 -14.19 -3.38 -11.24
C SER A 154 -13.32 -2.18 -10.84
N TRP A 155 -12.58 -1.63 -11.81
CA TRP A 155 -11.91 -0.34 -11.69
C TRP A 155 -12.85 0.82 -11.33
N ASP A 156 -14.12 0.72 -11.68
CA ASP A 156 -15.11 1.76 -11.38
C ASP A 156 -15.42 1.88 -9.87
N GLY A 157 -15.14 0.83 -9.10
CA GLY A 157 -15.21 0.83 -7.64
C GLY A 157 -14.05 1.52 -6.94
N ILE A 158 -12.98 1.89 -7.65
CA ILE A 158 -11.78 2.50 -7.08
C ILE A 158 -11.85 4.02 -7.25
N PRO A 159 -11.53 4.82 -6.21
CA PRO A 159 -11.41 6.26 -6.34
C PRO A 159 -10.42 6.65 -7.43
N LEU A 160 -10.78 7.61 -8.27
CA LEU A 160 -9.94 8.02 -9.39
C LEU A 160 -8.89 9.04 -8.94
N LEU A 161 -7.63 8.78 -9.29
CA LEU A 161 -6.54 9.73 -9.20
C LEU A 161 -6.14 10.11 -10.64
N PRO A 162 -6.55 11.30 -11.13
CA PRO A 162 -6.32 11.67 -12.53
C PRO A 162 -4.85 11.92 -12.83
N VAL A 163 -4.35 11.38 -13.94
CA VAL A 163 -2.97 11.61 -14.39
C VAL A 163 -2.72 13.09 -14.75
N GLU A 164 -3.78 13.83 -15.00
CA GLU A 164 -3.76 15.27 -15.28
C GLU A 164 -3.22 16.10 -14.11
N PHE A 165 -3.14 15.54 -12.88
CA PHE A 165 -2.47 16.20 -11.75
C PHE A 165 -0.98 16.47 -12.03
N MET A 166 -0.36 15.72 -12.94
CA MET A 166 0.99 16.02 -13.44
C MET A 166 1.12 17.40 -14.08
N LEU A 167 0.02 17.99 -14.53
CA LEU A 167 -0.01 19.28 -15.24
C LEU A 167 -0.32 20.45 -14.32
N LEU A 168 -0.63 20.21 -13.05
CA LEU A 168 -0.95 21.26 -12.10
C LEU A 168 0.33 22.04 -11.74
N PRO A 169 0.30 23.37 -11.88
CA PRO A 169 1.45 24.19 -11.56
C PRO A 169 1.73 24.21 -10.04
N PRO A 170 2.99 24.45 -9.62
CA PRO A 170 3.36 24.44 -8.19
C PRO A 170 2.52 25.37 -7.31
N TRP A 171 2.09 26.51 -7.84
CA TRP A 171 1.27 27.48 -7.10
C TRP A 171 -0.19 27.05 -6.87
N SER A 172 -0.65 25.94 -7.48
CA SER A 172 -2.05 25.49 -7.37
C SER A 172 -2.41 24.91 -6.01
N GLY A 173 -1.42 24.58 -5.15
CA GLY A 173 -1.62 23.89 -3.87
C GLY A 173 -2.07 22.43 -4.01
N LEU A 174 -2.21 21.91 -5.23
CA LEU A 174 -2.55 20.52 -5.56
C LEU A 174 -1.52 19.88 -6.49
N SER A 175 -0.38 20.53 -6.72
CA SER A 175 0.70 20.01 -7.53
C SER A 175 1.31 18.76 -6.89
N ILE A 176 1.77 17.83 -7.71
CA ILE A 176 2.54 16.66 -7.22
C ILE A 176 3.78 17.09 -6.42
N TYR A 177 4.33 18.28 -6.65
CA TYR A 177 5.49 18.82 -5.95
C TYR A 177 5.20 19.32 -4.53
N GLU A 178 3.93 19.43 -4.14
CA GLU A 178 3.52 19.65 -2.75
C GLU A 178 3.62 18.37 -1.89
N PHE A 179 3.67 17.20 -2.53
CA PHE A 179 3.88 15.94 -1.84
C PHE A 179 5.36 15.67 -1.59
N SER A 180 5.65 14.90 -0.53
CA SER A 180 7.01 14.40 -0.28
C SER A 180 7.53 13.58 -1.46
N SER A 181 8.85 13.47 -1.63
CA SER A 181 9.47 12.66 -2.69
C SER A 181 8.96 11.23 -2.67
N TRP A 182 8.85 10.67 -1.49
CA TRP A 182 8.34 9.33 -1.26
C TRP A 182 6.88 9.15 -1.70
N THR A 183 6.00 10.10 -1.37
CA THR A 183 4.61 10.07 -1.85
C THR A 183 4.54 10.17 -3.37
N ARG A 184 5.38 11.00 -3.99
CA ARG A 184 5.44 11.12 -5.46
C ARG A 184 5.84 9.80 -6.12
N ALA A 185 6.83 9.08 -5.57
CA ALA A 185 7.26 7.78 -6.08
C ALA A 185 6.14 6.73 -6.08
N THR A 186 5.11 6.89 -5.25
CA THR A 186 3.90 6.04 -5.23
C THR A 186 2.80 6.59 -6.12
N VAL A 187 2.51 7.90 -6.02
CA VAL A 187 1.34 8.53 -6.65
C VAL A 187 1.50 8.62 -8.17
N VAL A 188 2.70 8.95 -8.67
CA VAL A 188 2.91 9.13 -10.12
C VAL A 188 2.68 7.84 -10.92
N PRO A 189 3.29 6.69 -10.56
CA PRO A 189 2.99 5.43 -11.25
C PRO A 189 1.52 5.01 -11.07
N LEU A 190 0.93 5.24 -9.89
CA LEU A 190 -0.47 4.93 -9.64
C LEU A 190 -1.42 5.70 -10.55
N MET A 191 -1.15 6.97 -10.85
CA MET A 191 -1.93 7.76 -11.82
C MET A 191 -1.90 7.14 -13.23
N ILE A 192 -0.76 6.60 -13.67
CA ILE A 192 -0.65 5.90 -14.96
C ILE A 192 -1.49 4.64 -14.94
N ILE A 193 -1.37 3.81 -13.89
CA ILE A 193 -2.15 2.57 -13.73
C ILE A 193 -3.65 2.87 -13.75
N MET A 194 -4.11 3.86 -13.01
CA MET A 194 -5.52 4.27 -12.98
C MET A 194 -6.02 4.83 -14.31
N ALA A 195 -5.16 5.50 -15.08
CA ALA A 195 -5.50 6.00 -16.41
C ALA A 195 -5.58 4.87 -17.45
N LYS A 196 -4.70 3.86 -17.34
CA LYS A 196 -4.60 2.72 -18.27
C LYS A 196 -5.56 1.59 -17.90
N ARG A 197 -5.87 1.42 -16.60
CA ARG A 197 -6.72 0.35 -16.05
C ARG A 197 -6.34 -1.04 -16.56
N PRO A 198 -5.08 -1.45 -16.46
CA PRO A 198 -4.67 -2.74 -16.98
C PRO A 198 -5.35 -3.87 -16.20
N VAL A 199 -5.69 -4.96 -16.90
CA VAL A 199 -6.27 -6.16 -16.28
C VAL A 199 -5.57 -7.39 -16.85
N ARG A 200 -5.08 -8.25 -15.97
CA ARG A 200 -4.62 -9.59 -16.30
C ARG A 200 -5.52 -10.60 -15.60
N PRO A 201 -6.58 -11.09 -16.25
CA PRO A 201 -7.55 -11.99 -15.65
C PRO A 201 -6.88 -13.26 -15.14
N LEU A 202 -7.31 -13.74 -13.98
CA LEU A 202 -6.89 -15.04 -13.45
C LEU A 202 -7.77 -16.16 -14.00
N PRO A 203 -7.24 -17.38 -14.11
CA PRO A 203 -8.06 -18.58 -14.26
C PRO A 203 -9.10 -18.67 -13.14
N PRO A 204 -10.32 -19.19 -13.40
CA PRO A 204 -11.40 -19.23 -12.39
C PRO A 204 -10.98 -19.84 -11.04
N GLU A 205 -10.17 -20.89 -11.07
CA GLU A 205 -9.66 -21.57 -9.88
C GLU A 205 -8.71 -20.73 -9.03
N GLN A 206 -8.07 -19.71 -9.61
CA GLN A 206 -7.18 -18.76 -8.92
C GLN A 206 -7.89 -17.47 -8.48
N GLY A 207 -9.12 -17.26 -8.92
CA GLY A 207 -9.97 -16.16 -8.47
C GLY A 207 -10.42 -16.34 -7.02
N ILE A 208 -10.99 -15.28 -6.44
CA ILE A 208 -11.43 -15.24 -5.03
C ILE A 208 -12.92 -14.87 -4.88
N PRO A 209 -13.84 -15.38 -5.73
CA PRO A 209 -15.26 -15.03 -5.62
C PRO A 209 -15.86 -15.39 -4.25
N GLU A 210 -15.30 -16.39 -3.59
CA GLU A 210 -15.71 -16.87 -2.28
C GLU A 210 -15.42 -15.89 -1.13
N LEU A 211 -14.64 -14.83 -1.34
CA LEU A 211 -14.37 -13.79 -0.33
C LEU A 211 -15.38 -12.63 -0.37
N PHE A 212 -16.38 -12.68 -1.24
CA PHE A 212 -17.40 -11.64 -1.36
C PHE A 212 -18.70 -12.06 -0.70
N LEU A 213 -19.41 -11.11 -0.05
CA LEU A 213 -20.63 -11.42 0.71
C LEU A 213 -21.87 -11.63 -0.15
N SER A 214 -21.91 -11.12 -1.36
CA SER A 214 -23.06 -11.26 -2.25
C SER A 214 -22.64 -11.89 -3.56
N SER A 215 -23.25 -13.03 -3.89
CA SER A 215 -23.09 -13.72 -5.16
C SER A 215 -23.81 -13.04 -6.32
N ASP A 216 -24.64 -12.02 -6.07
CA ASP A 216 -25.60 -11.47 -7.02
C ASP A 216 -25.10 -10.22 -7.76
N GLU A 217 -23.95 -9.66 -7.40
CA GLU A 217 -23.32 -8.55 -8.11
C GLU A 217 -21.94 -8.93 -8.65
N PRO A 218 -21.84 -9.44 -9.88
CA PRO A 218 -20.56 -9.75 -10.52
C PRO A 218 -19.76 -8.49 -10.88
N VAL A 219 -20.36 -7.32 -10.74
CA VAL A 219 -19.73 -6.02 -10.96
C VAL A 219 -19.78 -5.23 -9.67
N PHE A 220 -18.72 -5.33 -8.89
CA PHE A 220 -18.55 -4.52 -7.68
C PHE A 220 -18.47 -3.04 -8.05
N GLN A 221 -19.60 -2.44 -8.31
CA GLN A 221 -19.75 -1.01 -8.26
C GLN A 221 -19.82 -0.64 -6.78
N HIS A 222 -18.68 -0.31 -6.20
CA HIS A 222 -18.69 0.41 -4.96
C HIS A 222 -19.33 1.78 -5.23
N ARG A 223 -20.66 1.80 -5.26
CA ARG A 223 -21.42 3.04 -5.21
C ARG A 223 -21.13 3.60 -3.83
N VAL A 224 -20.33 4.66 -3.79
CA VAL A 224 -20.22 5.42 -2.56
C VAL A 224 -21.64 5.81 -2.19
N ALA A 225 -22.21 5.07 -1.23
CA ALA A 225 -23.57 5.32 -0.80
C ALA A 225 -23.59 6.71 -0.16
N TRP A 226 -24.46 7.56 -0.65
CA TRP A 226 -24.78 8.82 -0.02
C TRP A 226 -25.42 8.49 1.34
N LYS A 227 -24.63 8.45 2.41
CA LYS A 227 -25.13 8.25 3.78
C LYS A 227 -25.54 9.61 4.30
N GLY A 228 -26.77 9.75 4.76
CA GLY A 228 -27.28 10.98 5.39
C GLY A 228 -26.53 11.42 6.65
N GLU A 229 -25.61 10.58 7.15
CA GLU A 229 -24.71 10.83 8.29
C GLU A 229 -23.27 11.16 7.87
N ALA A 230 -22.97 11.19 6.56
CA ALA A 230 -21.63 11.52 6.09
C ALA A 230 -21.30 12.99 6.35
N SER A 231 -20.05 13.27 6.73
CA SER A 231 -19.56 14.64 6.87
C SER A 231 -19.63 15.41 5.55
N LEU A 232 -19.71 16.75 5.59
CA LEU A 232 -19.66 17.59 4.39
C LEU A 232 -18.42 17.29 3.53
N LEU A 233 -17.30 17.00 4.16
CA LEU A 233 -16.04 16.70 3.50
C LEU A 233 -16.11 15.34 2.75
N GLU A 234 -16.68 14.31 3.37
CA GLU A 234 -16.88 13.02 2.70
C GLU A 234 -17.79 13.14 1.48
N ASN A 235 -18.88 13.89 1.60
CA ASN A 235 -19.79 14.16 0.49
C ASN A 235 -19.10 14.94 -0.65
N LEU A 236 -18.23 15.90 -0.32
CA LEU A 236 -17.45 16.64 -1.29
C LEU A 236 -16.52 15.72 -2.09
N PHE A 237 -15.80 14.80 -1.40
CA PHE A 237 -14.95 13.82 -2.07
C PHE A 237 -15.73 12.87 -2.98
N VAL A 238 -16.94 12.46 -2.58
CA VAL A 238 -17.84 11.64 -3.42
C VAL A 238 -18.24 12.37 -4.70
N ILE A 239 -18.61 13.63 -4.58
CA ILE A 239 -19.00 14.46 -5.74
C ILE A 239 -17.80 14.64 -6.66
N LEU A 240 -16.64 14.95 -6.11
CA LEU A 240 -15.40 15.12 -6.86
C LEU A 240 -15.04 13.83 -7.61
N ASP A 241 -15.07 12.67 -6.97
CA ASP A 241 -14.80 11.39 -7.63
C ASP A 241 -15.75 11.12 -8.78
N ARG A 242 -17.05 11.46 -8.65
CA ARG A 242 -18.03 11.33 -9.73
C ARG A 242 -17.72 12.26 -10.91
N ILE A 243 -17.36 13.50 -10.64
CA ILE A 243 -16.96 14.46 -11.68
C ILE A 243 -15.72 13.96 -12.41
N LEU A 244 -14.71 13.49 -11.67
CA LEU A 244 -13.48 12.96 -12.24
C LEU A 244 -13.73 11.68 -13.06
N LYS A 245 -14.63 10.80 -12.63
CA LYS A 245 -15.03 9.60 -13.38
C LYS A 245 -15.80 9.95 -14.65
N LEU A 246 -16.67 10.96 -14.61
CA LEU A 246 -17.35 11.48 -15.80
C LEU A 246 -16.35 12.06 -16.80
N TYR A 247 -15.40 12.86 -16.31
CA TYR A 247 -14.29 13.36 -17.13
C TYR A 247 -13.47 12.23 -17.75
N ALA A 248 -13.11 11.22 -16.97
CA ALA A 248 -12.37 10.06 -17.44
C ALA A 248 -13.15 9.25 -18.50
N TRP A 249 -14.48 9.17 -18.35
CA TRP A 249 -15.38 8.51 -19.32
C TRP A 249 -15.40 9.21 -20.67
N MET A 250 -15.30 10.55 -20.71
CA MET A 250 -15.24 11.32 -21.96
C MET A 250 -14.02 10.98 -22.83
N ARG A 251 -13.02 10.29 -22.29
CA ARG A 251 -11.80 9.80 -22.98
C ARG A 251 -11.12 10.86 -23.85
N LEU A 252 -11.10 12.11 -23.42
CA LEU A 252 -10.44 13.20 -24.13
C LEU A 252 -8.96 12.90 -24.30
N PRO A 253 -8.42 12.83 -25.53
CA PRO A 253 -7.02 12.46 -25.74
C PRO A 253 -6.07 13.57 -25.27
N TRP A 254 -6.47 14.80 -25.32
CA TRP A 254 -5.79 15.95 -24.74
C TRP A 254 -6.65 16.50 -23.57
N PRO A 255 -6.11 16.76 -22.38
CA PRO A 255 -4.67 16.77 -22.00
C PRO A 255 -4.11 15.41 -21.52
N ARG A 256 -4.91 14.34 -21.48
CA ARG A 256 -4.54 13.03 -20.89
C ARG A 256 -3.27 12.44 -21.47
N ASN A 257 -3.14 12.36 -22.81
CA ASN A 257 -1.94 11.78 -23.44
C ASN A 257 -0.68 12.60 -23.14
N PHE A 258 -0.82 13.91 -22.98
CA PHE A 258 0.30 14.76 -22.58
C PHE A 258 0.68 14.49 -21.12
N ALA A 259 -0.29 14.42 -20.21
CA ALA A 259 -0.07 14.11 -18.80
C ALA A 259 0.59 12.74 -18.60
N LEU A 260 0.14 11.71 -19.35
CA LEU A 260 0.76 10.38 -19.33
C LEU A 260 2.23 10.42 -19.73
N ARG A 261 2.58 11.16 -20.80
CA ARG A 261 3.99 11.32 -21.19
C ARG A 261 4.81 12.05 -20.14
N GLN A 262 4.22 13.04 -19.44
CA GLN A 262 4.92 13.74 -18.35
C GLN A 262 5.12 12.81 -17.14
N ALA A 263 4.14 11.98 -16.81
CA ALA A 263 4.25 11.01 -15.74
C ALA A 263 5.31 9.92 -16.05
N GLU A 264 5.31 9.39 -17.27
CA GLU A 264 6.32 8.44 -17.73
C GLU A 264 7.72 9.05 -17.70
N LYS A 265 7.87 10.26 -18.24
CA LYS A 265 9.13 10.99 -18.19
C LYS A 265 9.61 11.18 -16.75
N TRP A 266 8.71 11.58 -15.84
CA TRP A 266 9.04 11.76 -14.43
C TRP A 266 9.58 10.46 -13.81
N ILE A 267 8.94 9.31 -14.08
CA ILE A 267 9.39 8.01 -13.58
C ILE A 267 10.80 7.70 -14.08
N LEU A 268 11.05 7.85 -15.37
CA LEU A 268 12.36 7.56 -15.98
C LEU A 268 13.47 8.48 -15.46
N GLU A 269 13.16 9.78 -15.22
CA GLU A 269 14.12 10.75 -14.72
C GLU A 269 14.44 10.58 -13.22
N HIS A 270 13.60 9.86 -12.48
CA HIS A 270 13.78 9.61 -11.03
C HIS A 270 14.18 8.16 -10.73
N GLN A 271 14.47 7.37 -11.75
CA GLN A 271 15.07 6.06 -11.57
C GLN A 271 16.52 6.22 -11.11
N GLU A 272 16.87 5.57 -10.02
CA GLU A 272 18.23 5.58 -9.49
C GLU A 272 19.13 4.63 -10.29
N ASP A 273 20.46 4.78 -10.17
CA ASP A 273 21.45 3.94 -10.86
C ASP A 273 21.30 2.45 -10.49
N SER A 274 20.78 2.16 -9.30
CA SER A 274 20.40 0.81 -8.83
C SER A 274 19.19 0.21 -9.56
N GLY A 275 18.46 1.03 -10.32
CA GLY A 275 17.24 0.65 -11.04
C GLY A 275 15.96 0.78 -10.23
N ASP A 276 16.01 1.27 -9.00
CA ASP A 276 14.85 1.50 -8.14
C ASP A 276 14.38 2.98 -8.16
N TRP A 277 13.39 3.31 -7.34
CA TRP A 277 12.78 4.64 -7.22
C TRP A 277 12.61 5.10 -5.77
N ALA A 278 13.39 4.59 -4.84
CA ALA A 278 13.31 4.92 -3.41
C ALA A 278 11.88 4.85 -2.82
N GLY A 279 11.00 4.05 -3.41
CA GLY A 279 9.59 3.89 -3.01
C GLY A 279 9.35 2.58 -2.28
N ILE A 280 8.46 2.58 -1.29
CA ILE A 280 8.13 1.35 -0.52
C ILE A 280 7.27 0.37 -1.34
N GLN A 281 6.47 0.85 -2.29
CA GLN A 281 5.58 -0.03 -3.07
C GLN A 281 6.20 -0.41 -4.41
N LEU A 282 7.05 -1.42 -4.37
CA LEU A 282 7.79 -1.94 -5.52
C LEU A 282 6.88 -2.38 -6.68
N SER A 283 5.75 -3.02 -6.38
CA SER A 283 4.90 -3.64 -7.39
C SER A 283 4.22 -2.65 -8.34
N LEU A 284 3.77 -1.50 -7.85
CA LEU A 284 3.05 -0.53 -8.67
C LEU A 284 3.92 0.18 -9.70
N ILE A 285 5.17 0.47 -9.37
CA ILE A 285 6.12 1.11 -10.27
C ILE A 285 6.47 0.18 -11.44
N HIS A 286 6.69 -1.09 -11.17
CA HIS A 286 7.06 -2.08 -12.18
C HIS A 286 5.91 -2.42 -13.15
N ILE A 287 4.65 -2.25 -12.72
CA ILE A 287 3.47 -2.42 -13.56
C ILE A 287 3.31 -1.26 -14.55
#